data_6c8ae4fac1c7ffa194ed936e7f5c08e1
#
_entry.id   6c8ae4fac1c7ffa194ed936e7f5c08e1
#
_cell.length_a   1.000
_cell.length_b   1.000
_cell.length_c   1.000
_cell.angle_alpha   90.00
_cell.angle_beta   90.00
_cell.angle_gamma   90.00
#
_symmetry.space_group_name_H-M   'P 1'
#
loop_
_entity.id
_entity.type
_entity.pdbx_description
1 polymer ?
#
loop_
_entity_poly.entity_id
_entity_poly.type
_entity_poly.pdbx_seq_one_letter_code
_entity_poly.pdbx_strand_id
1 'polypeptide(L)'
;MAPIDYLVLRVVRRYMPERLVRLLLRRGLIIRPGIETRAPAAAFRRFMDAIERAGETVLGRRILIFGYGGRLDVALALLGAGARHVVLVDPYAAPVPITRSIAAPGGTIFDPSGLPAVPLPGLITVIHAPLGQYLSKRDDPVDIVLSNSVLEHVGDVAGAARELAQATAPGGQHFHFIDLRDHFSRYPFEMLCYSEGTWRRFLNPGSNLNRLRVFDYERLFSAVFQHVSVQVRDSQPAAFRAVRSRIRPEFLTGDEQRDAVTQVLLRAW
;
A
#
# COMPACT_ATOMS: atom_id res chain seq x y z
N MET A 1 16.48 17.61 20.89
CA MET A 1 17.26 17.77 19.65
C MET A 1 16.89 16.67 18.68
N ALA A 2 16.92 16.93 17.37
CA ALA A 2 16.74 15.86 16.37
C ALA A 2 17.91 14.87 16.44
N PRO A 3 17.67 13.56 16.28
CA PRO A 3 18.76 12.58 16.22
C PRO A 3 19.62 12.82 14.98
N ILE A 4 20.91 12.99 15.15
CA ILE A 4 21.83 13.29 14.04
C ILE A 4 21.88 12.12 13.05
N ASP A 5 21.90 10.89 13.57
CA ASP A 5 21.87 9.66 12.77
C ASP A 5 20.63 9.58 11.88
N TYR A 6 19.46 9.99 12.38
CA TYR A 6 18.24 10.09 11.59
C TYR A 6 18.40 11.07 10.43
N LEU A 7 18.88 12.29 10.70
CA LEU A 7 19.03 13.32 9.69
C LEU A 7 20.00 12.90 8.58
N VAL A 8 21.17 12.38 8.96
CA VAL A 8 22.17 11.90 8.01
C VAL A 8 21.57 10.82 7.09
N LEU A 9 20.93 9.82 7.67
CA LEU A 9 20.31 8.74 6.90
C LEU A 9 19.19 9.23 5.98
N ARG A 10 18.39 10.20 6.42
CA ARG A 10 17.33 10.81 5.60
C ARG A 10 17.88 11.59 4.42
N VAL A 11 18.88 12.43 4.65
CA VAL A 11 19.53 13.20 3.58
C VAL A 11 20.19 12.25 2.58
N VAL A 12 20.94 11.26 3.04
CA VAL A 12 21.53 10.24 2.17
C VAL A 12 20.44 9.54 1.34
N ARG A 13 19.34 9.14 1.98
CA ARG A 13 18.23 8.48 1.30
C ARG A 13 17.52 9.38 0.29
N ARG A 14 17.39 10.67 0.59
CA ARG A 14 16.78 11.67 -0.30
C ARG A 14 17.54 11.84 -1.60
N TYR A 15 18.87 11.87 -1.53
CA TYR A 15 19.73 12.12 -2.68
C TYR A 15 20.33 10.84 -3.28
N MET A 16 19.95 9.69 -2.79
CA MET A 16 20.42 8.39 -3.30
C MET A 16 19.93 8.15 -4.73
N PRO A 17 20.83 7.88 -5.71
CA PRO A 17 20.43 7.59 -7.08
C PRO A 17 19.49 6.38 -7.15
N GLU A 18 18.46 6.47 -7.99
CA GLU A 18 17.47 5.38 -8.13
C GLU A 18 18.09 4.02 -8.51
N ARG A 19 19.17 4.01 -9.29
CA ARG A 19 19.90 2.78 -9.65
C ARG A 19 20.43 2.07 -8.40
N LEU A 20 20.98 2.84 -7.45
CA LEU A 20 21.46 2.31 -6.18
C LEU A 20 20.32 1.86 -5.29
N VAL A 21 19.23 2.61 -5.23
CA VAL A 21 18.00 2.22 -4.51
C VAL A 21 17.49 0.88 -5.01
N ARG A 22 17.36 0.71 -6.32
CA ARG A 22 16.91 -0.56 -6.93
C ARG A 22 17.86 -1.72 -6.65
N LEU A 23 19.17 -1.47 -6.66
CA LEU A 23 20.16 -2.49 -6.30
C LEU A 23 20.02 -2.94 -4.85
N LEU A 24 19.90 -1.99 -3.92
CA LEU A 24 19.76 -2.26 -2.48
C LEU A 24 18.44 -2.99 -2.17
N LEU A 25 17.34 -2.60 -2.84
CA LEU A 25 16.05 -3.29 -2.75
C LEU A 25 16.15 -4.74 -3.23
N ARG A 26 16.77 -4.98 -4.39
CA ARG A 26 16.94 -6.33 -4.93
C ARG A 26 17.77 -7.23 -4.02
N ARG A 27 18.73 -6.67 -3.30
CA ARG A 27 19.59 -7.41 -2.35
C ARG A 27 19.02 -7.46 -0.93
N GLY A 28 17.88 -6.80 -0.67
CA GLY A 28 17.29 -6.70 0.67
C GLY A 28 18.18 -5.97 1.69
N LEU A 29 19.11 -5.14 1.20
CA LEU A 29 20.04 -4.37 2.03
C LEU A 29 19.48 -2.98 2.28
N ILE A 30 19.43 -2.55 3.57
CA ILE A 30 19.04 -1.20 4.01
C ILE A 30 17.56 -0.89 3.73
N ILE A 31 17.07 -1.18 2.49
CA ILE A 31 15.70 -0.94 2.05
C ILE A 31 15.01 -2.28 1.89
N ARG A 32 13.93 -2.50 2.64
CA ARG A 32 13.16 -3.74 2.56
C ARG A 32 11.94 -3.56 1.68
N PRO A 33 11.67 -4.49 0.77
CA PRO A 33 10.43 -4.47 0.00
C PRO A 33 9.20 -4.67 0.90
N GLY A 34 8.03 -4.27 0.43
CA GLY A 34 6.75 -4.48 1.10
C GLY A 34 6.44 -5.95 1.41
N ILE A 35 5.43 -6.17 2.25
CA ILE A 35 5.05 -7.53 2.68
C ILE A 35 4.58 -8.40 1.51
N GLU A 36 3.94 -7.83 0.51
CA GLU A 36 3.51 -8.52 -0.72
C GLU A 36 4.67 -9.18 -1.44
N THR A 37 5.81 -8.50 -1.45
CA THR A 37 7.03 -9.00 -2.10
C THR A 37 7.80 -9.96 -1.19
N ARG A 38 7.90 -9.65 0.10
CA ARG A 38 8.72 -10.38 1.07
C ARG A 38 8.02 -11.61 1.65
N ALA A 39 6.74 -11.52 1.92
CA ALA A 39 5.93 -12.57 2.55
C ALA A 39 4.50 -12.59 1.97
N PRO A 40 4.33 -12.92 0.68
CA PRO A 40 3.04 -12.83 -0.01
C PRO A 40 1.94 -13.67 0.65
N ALA A 41 2.27 -14.82 1.23
CA ALA A 41 1.31 -15.62 1.98
C ALA A 41 0.79 -14.91 3.24
N ALA A 42 1.61 -14.08 3.89
CA ALA A 42 1.16 -13.28 5.02
C ALA A 42 0.29 -12.09 4.57
N ALA A 43 0.61 -11.47 3.44
CA ALA A 43 -0.21 -10.44 2.82
C ALA A 43 -1.58 -10.99 2.43
N PHE A 44 -1.61 -12.14 1.76
CA PHE A 44 -2.85 -12.83 1.39
C PHE A 44 -3.72 -13.12 2.62
N ARG A 45 -3.17 -13.77 3.66
CA ARG A 45 -3.92 -14.04 4.90
C ARG A 45 -4.48 -12.76 5.53
N ARG A 46 -3.68 -11.68 5.57
CA ARG A 46 -4.11 -10.39 6.10
C ARG A 46 -5.33 -9.83 5.34
N PHE A 47 -5.35 -9.94 4.02
CA PHE A 47 -6.49 -9.53 3.21
C PHE A 47 -7.71 -10.43 3.46
N MET A 48 -7.54 -11.75 3.46
CA MET A 48 -8.65 -12.69 3.71
C MET A 48 -9.27 -12.45 5.09
N ASP A 49 -8.44 -12.33 6.14
CA ASP A 49 -8.92 -12.04 7.50
C ASP A 49 -9.74 -10.72 7.56
N ALA A 50 -9.34 -9.69 6.80
CA ALA A 50 -10.06 -8.43 6.78
C ALA A 50 -11.40 -8.55 6.04
N ILE A 51 -11.41 -9.23 4.90
CA ILE A 51 -12.60 -9.49 4.08
C ILE A 51 -13.62 -10.32 4.84
N GLU A 52 -13.19 -11.44 5.44
CA GLU A 52 -14.05 -12.34 6.21
C GLU A 52 -14.66 -11.66 7.46
N ARG A 53 -13.86 -10.88 8.20
CA ARG A 53 -14.37 -10.09 9.35
C ARG A 53 -15.38 -9.03 8.95
N ALA A 54 -15.35 -8.58 7.71
CA ALA A 54 -16.32 -7.65 7.15
C ALA A 54 -17.61 -8.34 6.69
N GLY A 55 -17.69 -9.68 6.78
CA GLY A 55 -18.79 -10.48 6.25
C GLY A 55 -18.79 -10.63 4.74
N GLU A 56 -17.64 -10.35 4.09
CA GLU A 56 -17.49 -10.39 2.64
C GLU A 56 -16.77 -11.66 2.17
N THR A 57 -16.80 -11.90 0.87
CA THR A 57 -16.13 -13.03 0.24
C THR A 57 -15.44 -12.63 -1.06
N VAL A 58 -14.37 -13.32 -1.38
CA VAL A 58 -13.67 -13.17 -2.67
C VAL A 58 -14.28 -14.04 -3.78
N LEU A 59 -15.15 -14.99 -3.41
CA LEU A 59 -15.73 -15.95 -4.36
C LEU A 59 -16.54 -15.26 -5.47
N GLY A 60 -16.15 -15.49 -6.72
CA GLY A 60 -16.75 -14.88 -7.90
C GLY A 60 -16.49 -13.38 -8.08
N ARG A 61 -15.73 -12.75 -7.19
CA ARG A 61 -15.46 -11.30 -7.20
C ARG A 61 -14.35 -10.93 -8.18
N ARG A 62 -14.47 -9.72 -8.74
CA ARG A 62 -13.42 -9.02 -9.46
C ARG A 62 -12.67 -8.13 -8.47
N ILE A 63 -11.36 -8.34 -8.31
CA ILE A 63 -10.57 -7.72 -7.26
C ILE A 63 -9.47 -6.85 -7.88
N LEU A 64 -9.30 -5.63 -7.38
CA LEU A 64 -8.18 -4.75 -7.73
C LEU A 64 -7.17 -4.72 -6.60
N ILE A 65 -5.89 -4.99 -6.89
CA ILE A 65 -4.77 -4.76 -5.98
C ILE A 65 -4.06 -3.48 -6.43
N PHE A 66 -4.17 -2.45 -5.60
CA PHE A 66 -3.49 -1.17 -5.79
C PHE A 66 -2.12 -1.19 -5.12
N GLY A 67 -1.05 -1.15 -5.91
CA GLY A 67 0.33 -1.27 -5.45
C GLY A 67 0.73 -2.73 -5.17
N TYR A 68 0.74 -3.59 -6.19
CA TYR A 68 1.02 -5.03 -6.01
C TYR A 68 2.51 -5.38 -5.87
N GLY A 69 3.43 -4.41 -6.03
CA GLY A 69 4.87 -4.61 -5.81
C GLY A 69 5.58 -5.53 -6.81
N GLY A 70 5.00 -5.78 -7.98
CA GLY A 70 5.59 -6.55 -9.08
C GLY A 70 5.43 -8.08 -8.98
N ARG A 71 4.87 -8.64 -7.90
CA ARG A 71 4.68 -10.09 -7.70
C ARG A 71 3.24 -10.50 -7.85
N LEU A 72 3.02 -11.65 -8.51
CA LEU A 72 1.67 -12.17 -8.76
C LEU A 72 1.17 -13.12 -7.67
N ASP A 73 1.98 -13.45 -6.66
CA ASP A 73 1.68 -14.49 -5.66
C ASP A 73 0.32 -14.23 -4.93
N VAL A 74 0.05 -12.97 -4.54
CA VAL A 74 -1.22 -12.62 -3.88
C VAL A 74 -2.39 -12.75 -4.85
N ALA A 75 -2.23 -12.31 -6.09
CA ALA A 75 -3.28 -12.45 -7.11
C ALA A 75 -3.62 -13.91 -7.38
N LEU A 76 -2.60 -14.76 -7.47
CA LEU A 76 -2.76 -16.20 -7.67
C LEU A 76 -3.45 -16.86 -6.49
N ALA A 77 -3.10 -16.47 -5.26
CA ALA A 77 -3.76 -16.96 -4.06
C ALA A 77 -5.25 -16.54 -4.01
N LEU A 78 -5.58 -15.31 -4.43
CA LEU A 78 -6.96 -14.82 -4.52
C LEU A 78 -7.77 -15.62 -5.57
N LEU A 79 -7.18 -15.90 -6.74
CA LEU A 79 -7.79 -16.77 -7.74
C LEU A 79 -8.01 -18.19 -7.19
N GLY A 80 -7.02 -18.74 -6.48
CA GLY A 80 -7.14 -20.04 -5.79
C GLY A 80 -8.24 -20.07 -4.72
N ALA A 81 -8.53 -18.91 -4.10
CA ALA A 81 -9.65 -18.74 -3.17
C ALA A 81 -11.01 -18.48 -3.85
N GLY A 82 -11.06 -18.51 -5.19
CA GLY A 82 -12.27 -18.39 -5.97
C GLY A 82 -12.59 -17.00 -6.52
N ALA A 83 -11.66 -16.05 -6.47
CA ALA A 83 -11.85 -14.77 -7.17
C ALA A 83 -12.03 -15.02 -8.69
N ARG A 84 -12.95 -14.30 -9.32
CA ARG A 84 -13.21 -14.42 -10.77
C ARG A 84 -12.11 -13.78 -11.61
N HIS A 85 -11.58 -12.65 -11.16
CA HIS A 85 -10.59 -11.88 -11.89
C HIS A 85 -9.80 -10.97 -10.94
N VAL A 86 -8.50 -10.80 -11.17
CA VAL A 86 -7.65 -9.90 -10.41
C VAL A 86 -7.00 -8.86 -11.32
N VAL A 87 -7.17 -7.60 -10.97
CA VAL A 87 -6.53 -6.44 -11.62
C VAL A 87 -5.38 -5.97 -10.73
N LEU A 88 -4.18 -5.85 -11.29
CA LEU A 88 -2.97 -5.40 -10.63
C LEU A 88 -2.56 -4.05 -11.18
N VAL A 89 -2.55 -3.02 -10.36
CA VAL A 89 -2.18 -1.66 -10.75
C VAL A 89 -0.98 -1.19 -9.94
N ASP A 90 0.13 -0.88 -10.62
CA ASP A 90 1.32 -0.31 -10.00
C ASP A 90 2.16 0.42 -11.04
N PRO A 91 2.35 1.75 -10.95
CA PRO A 91 3.14 2.51 -11.90
C PRO A 91 4.65 2.32 -11.74
N TYR A 92 5.11 1.76 -10.62
CA TYR A 92 6.54 1.70 -10.26
C TYR A 92 7.13 0.30 -10.32
N ALA A 93 6.32 -0.72 -10.05
CA ALA A 93 6.78 -2.10 -10.00
C ALA A 93 6.55 -2.82 -11.32
N ALA A 94 7.62 -3.09 -12.06
CA ALA A 94 7.55 -3.98 -13.21
C ALA A 94 7.24 -5.42 -12.75
N PRO A 95 6.44 -6.18 -13.49
CA PRO A 95 6.19 -7.59 -13.19
C PRO A 95 7.49 -8.37 -13.06
N VAL A 96 7.64 -9.10 -11.96
CA VAL A 96 8.76 -10.02 -11.77
C VAL A 96 8.44 -11.32 -12.50
N PRO A 97 9.34 -11.85 -13.33
CA PRO A 97 9.15 -13.15 -13.98
C PRO A 97 8.89 -14.23 -12.93
N ILE A 98 7.90 -15.07 -13.17
CA ILE A 98 7.58 -16.15 -12.24
C ILE A 98 8.35 -17.38 -12.68
N THR A 99 9.11 -17.95 -11.75
CA THR A 99 10.01 -19.08 -12.00
C THR A 99 9.43 -20.44 -11.62
N ARG A 100 8.16 -20.49 -11.18
CA ARG A 100 7.51 -21.75 -10.75
C ARG A 100 6.12 -21.88 -11.32
N SER A 101 5.77 -23.08 -11.77
CA SER A 101 4.41 -23.44 -12.13
C SER A 101 3.50 -23.33 -10.91
N ILE A 102 2.36 -22.64 -11.05
CA ILE A 102 1.34 -22.52 -10.01
C ILE A 102 0.04 -23.07 -10.58
N ALA A 103 -0.56 -24.02 -9.86
CA ALA A 103 -1.88 -24.51 -10.18
C ALA A 103 -2.93 -23.42 -9.85
N ALA A 104 -3.80 -23.11 -10.80
CA ALA A 104 -4.94 -22.22 -10.60
C ALA A 104 -6.22 -22.91 -11.04
N PRO A 105 -7.40 -22.45 -10.57
CA PRO A 105 -8.67 -22.89 -11.12
C PRO A 105 -8.68 -22.62 -12.65
N GLY A 106 -8.84 -23.69 -13.44
CA GLY A 106 -8.83 -23.60 -14.92
C GLY A 106 -7.53 -23.99 -15.61
N GLY A 107 -6.49 -24.45 -14.89
CA GLY A 107 -5.26 -24.99 -15.48
C GLY A 107 -3.96 -24.47 -14.88
N THR A 108 -2.83 -24.89 -15.45
CA THR A 108 -1.49 -24.45 -15.05
C THR A 108 -1.21 -23.04 -15.61
N ILE A 109 -0.89 -22.07 -14.74
CA ILE A 109 -0.67 -20.67 -15.13
C ILE A 109 0.70 -20.42 -15.78
N PHE A 110 1.62 -21.43 -15.81
CA PHE A 110 3.00 -21.25 -16.25
C PHE A 110 3.49 -22.30 -17.22
N ASP A 111 4.16 -21.83 -18.25
CA ASP A 111 5.02 -22.62 -19.11
C ASP A 111 6.39 -22.81 -18.41
N PRO A 112 6.83 -24.07 -18.18
CA PRO A 112 8.16 -24.36 -17.64
C PRO A 112 9.33 -23.98 -18.57
N SER A 113 9.05 -23.50 -19.79
CA SER A 113 10.07 -23.12 -20.80
C SER A 113 10.86 -21.86 -20.47
N GLY A 114 10.60 -21.20 -19.32
CA GLY A 114 11.37 -20.05 -18.85
C GLY A 114 11.06 -18.72 -19.55
N LEU A 115 10.02 -18.65 -20.36
CA LEU A 115 9.50 -17.40 -20.89
C LEU A 115 8.79 -16.61 -19.77
N PRO A 116 8.81 -15.25 -19.80
CA PRO A 116 8.08 -14.46 -18.84
C PRO A 116 6.59 -14.88 -18.93
N ALA A 117 6.07 -15.39 -17.81
CA ALA A 117 4.69 -15.82 -17.75
C ALA A 117 3.77 -14.64 -18.05
N VAL A 118 3.08 -14.72 -19.15
CA VAL A 118 2.01 -13.79 -19.45
C VAL A 118 0.84 -14.17 -18.54
N PRO A 119 0.27 -13.23 -17.76
CA PRO A 119 -0.95 -13.50 -17.00
C PRO A 119 -1.99 -14.11 -17.93
N LEU A 120 -2.69 -15.16 -17.46
CA LEU A 120 -3.72 -15.80 -18.27
C LEU A 120 -4.77 -14.76 -18.70
N PRO A 121 -5.01 -14.57 -20.01
CA PRO A 121 -6.07 -13.70 -20.48
C PRO A 121 -7.39 -14.09 -19.80
N GLY A 122 -8.09 -13.12 -19.24
CA GLY A 122 -9.37 -13.33 -18.56
C GLY A 122 -9.31 -13.61 -17.05
N LEU A 123 -8.13 -13.91 -16.45
CA LEU A 123 -8.01 -14.11 -15.00
C LEU A 123 -7.21 -13.00 -14.31
N ILE A 124 -6.15 -12.50 -14.93
CA ILE A 124 -5.32 -11.42 -14.37
C ILE A 124 -5.12 -10.34 -15.44
N THR A 125 -5.32 -9.09 -15.04
CA THR A 125 -4.94 -7.89 -15.82
C THR A 125 -3.81 -7.17 -15.07
N VAL A 126 -2.70 -6.88 -15.74
CA VAL A 126 -1.58 -6.10 -15.18
C VAL A 126 -1.52 -4.74 -15.84
N ILE A 127 -1.57 -3.69 -15.03
CA ILE A 127 -1.48 -2.28 -15.45
C ILE A 127 -0.24 -1.67 -14.82
N HIS A 128 0.82 -1.55 -15.62
CA HIS A 128 2.04 -0.86 -15.22
C HIS A 128 1.94 0.63 -15.54
N ALA A 129 0.98 1.30 -14.88
CA ALA A 129 0.65 2.69 -15.09
C ALA A 129 -0.14 3.25 -13.88
N PRO A 130 -0.31 4.59 -13.78
CA PRO A 130 -1.22 5.19 -12.82
C PRO A 130 -2.65 4.67 -12.97
N LEU A 131 -3.41 4.68 -11.87
CA LEU A 131 -4.78 4.16 -11.81
C LEU A 131 -5.71 4.84 -12.82
N GLY A 132 -5.57 6.14 -13.07
CA GLY A 132 -6.36 6.87 -14.08
C GLY A 132 -6.25 6.28 -15.49
N GLN A 133 -5.10 5.68 -15.84
CA GLN A 133 -4.94 5.00 -17.13
C GLN A 133 -5.73 3.68 -17.18
N TYR A 134 -5.87 2.96 -16.07
CA TYR A 134 -6.77 1.82 -15.98
C TYR A 134 -8.23 2.27 -16.19
N LEU A 135 -8.64 3.34 -15.51
CA LEU A 135 -10.00 3.86 -15.61
C LEU A 135 -10.41 4.22 -17.03
N SER A 136 -9.48 4.75 -17.83
CA SER A 136 -9.75 5.12 -19.23
C SER A 136 -9.94 3.92 -20.17
N LYS A 137 -9.54 2.73 -19.77
CA LYS A 137 -9.53 1.51 -20.59
C LYS A 137 -10.37 0.37 -20.01
N ARG A 138 -10.96 0.57 -18.83
CA ARG A 138 -11.73 -0.49 -18.17
C ARG A 138 -13.11 -0.66 -18.81
N ASP A 139 -13.54 -1.90 -18.94
CA ASP A 139 -14.88 -2.25 -19.37
C ASP A 139 -15.79 -2.56 -18.17
N ASP A 140 -15.24 -3.14 -17.09
CA ASP A 140 -16.00 -3.59 -15.93
C ASP A 140 -15.46 -2.98 -14.61
N PRO A 141 -16.32 -2.57 -13.66
CA PRO A 141 -15.93 -2.17 -12.33
C PRO A 141 -15.43 -3.37 -11.50
N VAL A 142 -14.72 -3.08 -10.40
CA VAL A 142 -14.25 -4.10 -9.46
C VAL A 142 -15.15 -4.15 -8.23
N ASP A 143 -15.27 -5.35 -7.63
CA ASP A 143 -16.09 -5.57 -6.44
C ASP A 143 -15.31 -5.26 -5.15
N ILE A 144 -13.99 -5.52 -5.15
CA ILE A 144 -13.13 -5.34 -3.99
C ILE A 144 -11.84 -4.65 -4.41
N VAL A 145 -11.40 -3.69 -3.62
CA VAL A 145 -10.11 -3.02 -3.76
C VAL A 145 -9.24 -3.32 -2.54
N LEU A 146 -8.01 -3.74 -2.80
CA LEU A 146 -7.02 -4.09 -1.78
C LEU A 146 -5.77 -3.23 -1.95
N SER A 147 -5.19 -2.74 -0.86
CA SER A 147 -3.83 -2.22 -0.86
C SER A 147 -3.15 -2.46 0.49
N ASN A 148 -1.83 -2.58 0.48
CA ASN A 148 -1.06 -2.70 1.71
C ASN A 148 0.25 -1.92 1.59
N SER A 149 0.46 -0.97 2.49
CA SER A 149 1.64 -0.09 2.50
C SER A 149 1.85 0.65 1.17
N VAL A 150 0.79 1.26 0.66
CA VAL A 150 0.78 2.00 -0.61
C VAL A 150 0.33 3.44 -0.41
N LEU A 151 -0.77 3.66 0.31
CA LEU A 151 -1.39 4.99 0.43
C LEU A 151 -0.48 6.00 1.12
N GLU A 152 0.40 5.57 2.02
CA GLU A 152 1.43 6.43 2.64
C GLU A 152 2.46 6.96 1.64
N HIS A 153 2.59 6.30 0.48
CA HIS A 153 3.49 6.72 -0.60
C HIS A 153 2.81 7.57 -1.67
N VAL A 154 1.49 7.64 -1.67
CA VAL A 154 0.72 8.41 -2.64
C VAL A 154 0.79 9.90 -2.31
N GLY A 155 1.14 10.71 -3.30
CA GLY A 155 1.24 12.17 -3.13
C GLY A 155 -0.12 12.86 -3.07
N ASP A 156 -1.05 12.46 -3.93
CA ASP A 156 -2.45 12.92 -3.94
C ASP A 156 -3.39 11.79 -3.52
N VAL A 157 -3.54 11.59 -2.23
CA VAL A 157 -4.45 10.58 -1.66
C VAL A 157 -5.91 10.91 -1.96
N ALA A 158 -6.28 12.18 -2.03
CA ALA A 158 -7.65 12.58 -2.38
C ALA A 158 -7.99 12.19 -3.83
N GLY A 159 -7.05 12.42 -4.76
CA GLY A 159 -7.18 11.97 -6.15
C GLY A 159 -7.26 10.45 -6.24
N ALA A 160 -6.37 9.74 -5.55
CA ALA A 160 -6.39 8.29 -5.53
C ALA A 160 -7.70 7.72 -4.95
N ALA A 161 -8.24 8.29 -3.88
CA ALA A 161 -9.53 7.86 -3.32
C ALA A 161 -10.68 8.02 -4.35
N ARG A 162 -10.72 9.14 -5.08
CA ARG A 162 -11.71 9.36 -6.16
C ARG A 162 -11.55 8.35 -7.30
N GLU A 163 -10.32 8.12 -7.75
CA GLU A 163 -10.05 7.14 -8.81
C GLU A 163 -10.40 5.71 -8.38
N LEU A 164 -10.09 5.33 -7.14
CA LEU A 164 -10.45 4.03 -6.58
C LEU A 164 -11.98 3.88 -6.49
N ALA A 165 -12.71 4.89 -6.04
CA ALA A 165 -14.17 4.86 -6.03
C ALA A 165 -14.75 4.74 -7.44
N GLN A 166 -14.21 5.45 -8.43
CA GLN A 166 -14.61 5.33 -9.83
C GLN A 166 -14.34 3.92 -10.40
N ALA A 167 -13.30 3.25 -9.94
CA ALA A 167 -12.97 1.88 -10.36
C ALA A 167 -13.97 0.85 -9.82
N THR A 168 -14.70 1.18 -8.76
CA THR A 168 -15.45 0.23 -7.94
C THR A 168 -16.93 0.17 -8.34
N ALA A 169 -17.50 -1.02 -8.28
CA ALA A 169 -18.93 -1.26 -8.47
C ALA A 169 -19.75 -0.63 -7.31
N PRO A 170 -21.01 -0.27 -7.53
CA PRO A 170 -21.92 0.10 -6.44
C PRO A 170 -21.93 -0.98 -5.34
N GLY A 171 -21.71 -0.56 -4.08
CA GLY A 171 -21.60 -1.47 -2.93
C GLY A 171 -20.28 -2.23 -2.82
N GLY A 172 -19.31 -1.94 -3.68
CA GLY A 172 -17.99 -2.55 -3.61
C GLY A 172 -17.21 -2.12 -2.37
N GLN A 173 -16.23 -2.93 -1.97
CA GLN A 173 -15.53 -2.84 -0.69
C GLN A 173 -14.05 -2.49 -0.87
N HIS A 174 -13.54 -1.68 0.01
CA HIS A 174 -12.13 -1.27 0.05
C HIS A 174 -11.48 -1.70 1.36
N PHE A 175 -10.27 -2.26 1.26
CA PHE A 175 -9.45 -2.67 2.41
C PHE A 175 -8.02 -2.18 2.20
N HIS A 176 -7.64 -1.15 2.95
CA HIS A 176 -6.33 -0.50 2.84
C HIS A 176 -5.57 -0.65 4.15
N PHE A 177 -4.49 -1.43 4.15
CA PHE A 177 -3.53 -1.45 5.25
C PHE A 177 -2.52 -0.33 5.05
N ILE A 178 -2.43 0.59 6.00
CA ILE A 178 -1.64 1.82 5.90
C ILE A 178 -0.62 1.85 7.04
N ASP A 179 0.64 2.09 6.70
CA ASP A 179 1.73 2.29 7.66
C ASP A 179 2.01 3.78 7.84
N LEU A 180 1.63 4.33 8.99
CA LEU A 180 1.76 5.75 9.32
C LEU A 180 3.13 6.10 9.94
N ARG A 181 4.03 5.12 10.03
CA ARG A 181 5.37 5.33 10.60
C ARG A 181 6.31 5.98 9.60
N ASP A 182 7.28 6.64 10.16
CA ASP A 182 8.53 6.82 9.45
C ASP A 182 9.16 5.44 9.15
N HIS A 183 9.52 5.17 7.91
CA HIS A 183 10.11 3.89 7.52
C HIS A 183 11.49 3.62 8.13
N PHE A 184 12.06 4.59 8.84
CA PHE A 184 13.13 4.35 9.81
C PHE A 184 12.49 3.88 11.13
N SER A 185 12.25 2.59 11.27
CA SER A 185 11.50 1.96 12.36
C SER A 185 11.96 2.34 13.77
N ARG A 186 13.22 2.78 13.92
CA ARG A 186 13.77 3.30 15.17
C ARG A 186 13.16 4.65 15.57
N TYR A 187 12.61 5.41 14.60
CA TYR A 187 12.10 6.77 14.79
C TYR A 187 10.70 6.93 14.16
N PRO A 188 9.69 6.21 14.66
CA PRO A 188 8.40 6.08 13.96
C PRO A 188 7.64 7.39 13.75
N PHE A 189 7.91 8.42 14.54
CA PHE A 189 7.22 9.72 14.47
C PHE A 189 8.16 10.90 14.11
N GLU A 190 9.45 10.68 13.94
CA GLU A 190 10.41 11.77 13.74
C GLU A 190 10.10 12.62 12.51
N MET A 191 9.57 12.01 11.44
CA MET A 191 9.14 12.74 10.24
C MET A 191 8.11 13.84 10.52
N LEU A 192 7.34 13.73 11.61
CA LEU A 192 6.30 14.69 11.99
C LEU A 192 6.88 15.95 12.70
N CYS A 193 8.16 15.93 13.04
CA CYS A 193 8.82 17.03 13.73
C CYS A 193 9.28 18.15 12.78
N TYR A 194 9.22 17.94 11.48
CA TYR A 194 9.76 18.88 10.47
C TYR A 194 8.66 19.60 9.71
N SER A 195 8.93 20.87 9.34
CA SER A 195 8.03 21.63 8.48
C SER A 195 7.86 20.94 7.12
N GLU A 196 6.76 21.21 6.43
CA GLU A 196 6.52 20.68 5.08
C GLU A 196 7.64 21.05 4.10
N GLY A 197 8.11 22.30 4.16
CA GLY A 197 9.20 22.76 3.32
C GLY A 197 10.51 22.01 3.57
N THR A 198 10.88 21.81 4.85
CA THR A 198 12.07 21.03 5.21
C THR A 198 11.94 19.57 4.79
N TRP A 199 10.77 18.99 5.05
CA TRP A 199 10.48 17.61 4.68
C TRP A 199 10.63 17.39 3.18
N ARG A 200 9.88 18.11 2.36
CA ARG A 200 9.88 17.96 0.89
C ARG A 200 11.26 18.19 0.28
N ARG A 201 11.97 19.22 0.76
CA ARG A 201 13.23 19.61 0.14
C ARG A 201 14.38 18.68 0.50
N PHE A 202 14.48 18.23 1.75
CA PHE A 202 15.68 17.58 2.27
C PHE A 202 15.49 16.16 2.81
N LEU A 203 14.32 15.81 3.30
CA LEU A 203 14.12 14.60 4.10
C LEU A 203 13.19 13.57 3.47
N ASN A 204 12.28 13.99 2.61
CA ASN A 204 11.34 13.07 1.96
C ASN A 204 12.07 12.17 0.95
N PRO A 205 12.08 10.83 1.11
CA PRO A 205 12.76 9.93 0.18
C PRO A 205 12.12 9.96 -1.22
N GLY A 206 12.83 9.46 -2.23
CA GLY A 206 12.29 9.35 -3.59
C GLY A 206 11.06 8.46 -3.71
N SER A 207 10.84 7.53 -2.75
CA SER A 207 9.62 6.72 -2.66
C SER A 207 8.41 7.47 -2.09
N ASN A 208 8.57 8.74 -1.74
CA ASN A 208 7.63 9.59 -1.04
C ASN A 208 7.15 9.02 0.32
N LEU A 209 6.81 9.88 1.26
CA LEU A 209 6.00 9.61 2.45
C LEU A 209 5.15 10.86 2.69
N ASN A 210 3.84 10.72 2.61
CA ASN A 210 2.92 11.85 2.65
C ASN A 210 2.69 12.43 4.06
N ARG A 211 3.05 11.70 5.11
CA ARG A 211 2.91 12.06 6.53
C ARG A 211 1.48 12.25 7.02
N LEU A 212 0.48 11.79 6.26
CA LEU A 212 -0.91 11.84 6.69
C LEU A 212 -1.13 10.97 7.93
N ARG A 213 -2.04 11.43 8.80
CA ARG A 213 -2.42 10.73 10.02
C ARG A 213 -3.80 10.09 9.87
N VAL A 214 -4.24 9.34 10.87
CA VAL A 214 -5.53 8.65 10.88
C VAL A 214 -6.67 9.57 10.46
N PHE A 215 -6.78 10.76 11.08
CA PHE A 215 -7.85 11.71 10.81
C PHE A 215 -7.84 12.28 9.38
N ASP A 216 -6.65 12.37 8.74
CA ASP A 216 -6.57 12.80 7.36
C ASP A 216 -7.15 11.75 6.42
N TYR A 217 -6.79 10.47 6.61
CA TYR A 217 -7.34 9.37 5.81
C TYR A 217 -8.85 9.24 6.00
N GLU A 218 -9.35 9.31 7.26
CA GLU A 218 -10.79 9.33 7.53
C GLU A 218 -11.48 10.45 6.77
N ARG A 219 -10.99 11.69 6.90
CA ARG A 219 -11.56 12.85 6.21
C ARG A 219 -11.55 12.72 4.69
N LEU A 220 -10.41 12.27 4.12
CA LEU A 220 -10.24 12.16 2.66
C LEU A 220 -11.14 11.07 2.07
N PHE A 221 -11.24 9.93 2.72
CA PHE A 221 -12.10 8.83 2.25
C PHE A 221 -13.58 9.12 2.50
N SER A 222 -13.97 9.73 3.62
CA SER A 222 -15.37 10.13 3.89
C SER A 222 -15.89 11.22 2.95
N ALA A 223 -15.01 11.94 2.24
CA ALA A 223 -15.41 12.86 1.20
C ALA A 223 -15.87 12.17 -0.10
N VAL A 224 -15.62 10.86 -0.22
CA VAL A 224 -15.85 10.08 -1.47
C VAL A 224 -16.75 8.88 -1.22
N PHE A 225 -16.61 8.19 -0.09
CA PHE A 225 -17.35 6.97 0.28
C PHE A 225 -18.44 7.29 1.31
N GLN A 226 -19.57 6.57 1.23
CA GLN A 226 -20.66 6.73 2.18
C GLN A 226 -20.30 6.28 3.61
N HIS A 227 -19.51 5.21 3.67
CA HIS A 227 -19.08 4.62 4.92
C HIS A 227 -17.57 4.44 4.94
N VAL A 228 -16.95 4.90 6.02
CA VAL A 228 -15.53 4.74 6.29
C VAL A 228 -15.34 4.27 7.71
N SER A 229 -14.55 3.23 7.90
CA SER A 229 -14.14 2.79 9.23
C SER A 229 -12.64 2.60 9.28
N VAL A 230 -12.03 2.98 10.40
CA VAL A 230 -10.59 2.80 10.63
C VAL A 230 -10.38 1.95 11.86
N GLN A 231 -9.76 0.80 11.66
CA GLN A 231 -9.34 -0.10 12.71
C GLN A 231 -7.85 0.11 13.00
N VAL A 232 -7.52 0.48 14.23
CA VAL A 232 -6.13 0.55 14.69
C VAL A 232 -5.54 -0.86 14.75
N ARG A 233 -4.39 -1.06 14.09
CA ARG A 233 -3.66 -2.33 14.03
C ARG A 233 -2.42 -2.32 14.92
N ASP A 234 -1.80 -1.16 15.06
CA ASP A 234 -0.64 -0.94 15.91
C ASP A 234 -0.59 0.50 16.40
N SER A 235 -0.05 0.71 17.59
CA SER A 235 0.23 2.02 18.16
C SER A 235 1.50 1.98 19.00
N GLN A 236 2.21 3.11 19.11
CA GLN A 236 3.47 3.21 19.86
C GLN A 236 3.47 4.42 20.80
N PRO A 237 2.67 4.42 21.88
CA PRO A 237 2.53 5.56 22.78
C PRO A 237 3.84 6.00 23.43
N ALA A 238 4.72 5.06 23.81
CA ALA A 238 6.01 5.39 24.41
C ALA A 238 6.93 6.15 23.44
N ALA A 239 7.03 5.68 22.19
CA ALA A 239 7.80 6.34 21.16
C ALA A 239 7.19 7.72 20.77
N PHE A 240 5.86 7.82 20.74
CA PHE A 240 5.16 9.08 20.53
C PHE A 240 5.47 10.09 21.63
N ARG A 241 5.30 9.74 22.92
CA ARG A 241 5.60 10.63 24.05
C ARG A 241 7.04 11.15 24.03
N ALA A 242 7.99 10.32 23.62
CA ALA A 242 9.41 10.71 23.54
C ALA A 242 9.68 11.88 22.57
N VAL A 243 8.82 12.09 21.58
CA VAL A 243 9.00 13.13 20.56
C VAL A 243 7.86 14.15 20.52
N ARG A 244 6.77 13.96 21.27
CA ARG A 244 5.53 14.75 21.22
C ARG A 244 5.76 16.26 21.26
N SER A 245 6.65 16.73 22.12
CA SER A 245 6.94 18.17 22.25
C SER A 245 7.58 18.80 21.00
N ARG A 246 8.09 17.98 20.08
CA ARG A 246 8.70 18.42 18.81
C ARG A 246 7.80 18.20 17.60
N ILE A 247 6.74 17.36 17.76
CA ILE A 247 5.77 17.12 16.68
C ILE A 247 5.03 18.42 16.39
N ARG A 248 4.89 18.71 15.13
CA ARG A 248 4.20 19.91 14.66
C ARG A 248 2.68 19.80 14.91
N PRO A 249 2.03 20.93 15.28
CA PRO A 249 0.61 20.95 15.65
C PRO A 249 -0.33 20.36 14.59
N GLU A 250 0.00 20.51 13.31
CA GLU A 250 -0.81 20.00 12.20
C GLU A 250 -0.96 18.47 12.18
N PHE A 251 -0.13 17.73 12.93
CA PHE A 251 -0.18 16.27 13.02
C PHE A 251 -0.80 15.77 14.32
N LEU A 252 -1.32 16.67 15.16
CA LEU A 252 -1.85 16.34 16.48
C LEU A 252 -3.35 16.63 16.54
N THR A 253 -4.09 15.68 17.12
CA THR A 253 -5.51 15.86 17.47
C THR A 253 -5.68 16.32 18.92
N GLY A 254 -4.64 16.14 19.75
CA GLY A 254 -4.69 16.30 21.21
C GLY A 254 -5.05 15.01 21.95
N ASP A 255 -5.53 13.98 21.25
CA ASP A 255 -5.75 12.65 21.81
C ASP A 255 -4.52 11.78 21.58
N GLU A 256 -3.79 11.47 22.65
CA GLU A 256 -2.57 10.67 22.58
C GLU A 256 -2.81 9.27 22.00
N GLN A 257 -3.96 8.65 22.30
CA GLN A 257 -4.26 7.31 21.77
C GLN A 257 -4.38 7.33 20.25
N ARG A 258 -4.99 8.38 19.72
CA ARG A 258 -5.15 8.58 18.28
C ARG A 258 -3.85 9.04 17.60
N ASP A 259 -3.12 9.94 18.24
CA ASP A 259 -1.89 10.51 17.73
C ASP A 259 -0.73 9.49 17.70
N ALA A 260 -0.73 8.51 18.62
CA ALA A 260 0.28 7.47 18.72
C ALA A 260 0.05 6.26 17.78
N VAL A 261 -1.02 6.28 16.98
CA VAL A 261 -1.32 5.20 16.02
C VAL A 261 -0.24 5.13 14.95
N THR A 262 0.19 3.90 14.64
CA THR A 262 1.27 3.61 13.68
C THR A 262 0.81 2.77 12.50
N GLN A 263 -0.20 1.93 12.65
CA GLN A 263 -0.77 1.15 11.55
C GLN A 263 -2.28 1.06 11.67
N VAL A 264 -2.94 1.15 10.53
CA VAL A 264 -4.40 1.04 10.45
C VAL A 264 -4.83 0.10 9.32
N LEU A 265 -6.03 -0.45 9.48
CA LEU A 265 -6.85 -0.94 8.38
C LEU A 265 -7.98 0.07 8.16
N LEU A 266 -7.97 0.72 7.01
CA LEU A 266 -9.07 1.55 6.55
C LEU A 266 -9.98 0.70 5.66
N ARG A 267 -11.27 0.65 6.00
CA ARG A 267 -12.33 0.08 5.17
C ARG A 267 -13.24 1.21 4.69
N ALA A 268 -13.65 1.17 3.39
CA ALA A 268 -14.58 2.13 2.81
C ALA A 268 -15.55 1.40 1.85
N TRP A 269 -16.82 1.86 1.78
CA TRP A 269 -17.86 1.28 0.91
C TRP A 269 -19.02 2.25 0.62
#